data_2d3166c64c2b6fff0e13e0586ddd55cc
#
_entry.id   2d3166c64c2b6fff0e13e0586ddd55cc
#
_cell.length_a   1.000
_cell.length_b   1.000
_cell.length_c   1.000
_cell.angle_alpha   90.00
_cell.angle_beta   90.00
_cell.angle_gamma   90.00
#
_symmetry.space_group_name_H-M   'P 1'
#
loop_
_entity.id
_entity.type
_entity.pdbx_description
1 polymer ?
#
loop_
_entity_poly.entity_id
_entity_poly.type
_entity_poly.pdbx_seq_one_letter_code
_entity_poly.pdbx_strand_id
1 'polypeptide(L)'
;MTPQAQSQPKPEIEFDAADPVIRSLAAGEPTTWLRSDLDPTAEVLQGMAASFEADAERRTGVNPGIMGEAAQRFERFAPWFAEAFPETSGAEGIIESALVPADAAQADLNQRLGVELPGRLWLKRDDALPISGSIKARGGFHEVLEYAEAVAAEQGLSTNEPTTYSSEEFRALAATHRIVVGSTGNLGLSIGILSAALGFAASVHMSADAREWKKELLRGHGVEVIEHAGDFVATVSAGRTSAEGAPRTHFVDDEDSRSLFAGYSVAALRLKEQFEAAQVAVDADHPLVVYLPCGIGGGPGGVTYGLKRVFGDAVHAIFVEPSQAPAMFLGVRTGLHSAISVQDIGLSGATAADGLAVARPSRFIGPVISPLISGFATVTDEVIKAGVAVLHQTEGLDVEPSATAGLTVPWRTMDHLGEGQGDGSGDGSGGDGWANATHLVWLTGGAMVPPADHERYLAEGLDLLPRLNS
;
A
#
# COMPACT_ATOMS: atom_id res chain seq x y z
N MET A 1 32.05 31.18 18.52
CA MET A 1 31.73 31.20 17.07
C MET A 1 31.92 29.81 16.55
N THR A 2 30.86 29.03 16.45
CA THR A 2 30.85 27.68 15.91
C THR A 2 30.78 27.82 14.37
N PRO A 3 31.58 27.11 13.59
CA PRO A 3 31.51 27.17 12.13
C PRO A 3 30.14 26.62 11.66
N GLN A 4 29.42 27.44 10.93
CA GLN A 4 28.25 26.94 10.14
C GLN A 4 28.77 25.92 9.17
N ALA A 5 28.27 24.67 9.25
CA ALA A 5 28.47 23.66 8.25
C ALA A 5 27.88 24.18 6.93
N GLN A 6 28.73 24.47 5.97
CA GLN A 6 28.33 24.76 4.60
C GLN A 6 27.71 23.48 4.05
N SER A 7 26.40 23.51 3.77
CA SER A 7 25.72 22.45 3.05
C SER A 7 26.39 22.30 1.68
N GLN A 8 26.94 21.13 1.40
CA GLN A 8 27.38 20.81 0.04
C GLN A 8 26.19 20.93 -0.90
N PRO A 9 26.34 21.49 -2.10
CA PRO A 9 25.28 21.55 -3.08
C PRO A 9 24.84 20.11 -3.37
N LYS A 10 23.50 19.85 -3.34
CA LYS A 10 22.95 18.58 -3.78
C LYS A 10 23.43 18.31 -5.21
N PRO A 11 23.82 17.05 -5.55
CA PRO A 11 24.12 16.73 -6.93
C PRO A 11 22.91 17.07 -7.79
N GLU A 12 23.14 17.70 -8.93
CA GLU A 12 22.12 18.04 -9.91
C GLU A 12 21.54 16.73 -10.46
N ILE A 13 20.24 16.50 -10.28
CA ILE A 13 19.57 15.29 -10.73
C ILE A 13 19.15 15.52 -12.18
N GLU A 14 19.73 14.75 -13.11
CA GLU A 14 19.39 14.85 -14.53
C GLU A 14 18.18 13.98 -14.86
N PHE A 15 17.14 14.57 -15.42
CA PHE A 15 15.97 13.90 -16.00
C PHE A 15 15.41 14.74 -17.15
N ASP A 16 14.61 14.12 -18.02
CA ASP A 16 13.99 14.84 -19.15
C ASP A 16 12.82 15.71 -18.68
N ALA A 17 13.11 16.96 -18.31
CA ALA A 17 12.09 17.94 -17.92
C ALA A 17 11.17 18.37 -19.08
N ALA A 18 11.47 18.00 -20.33
CA ALA A 18 10.63 18.26 -21.49
C ALA A 18 9.57 17.17 -21.72
N ASP A 19 9.68 16.02 -21.04
CA ASP A 19 8.66 14.97 -21.08
C ASP A 19 7.29 15.54 -20.69
N PRO A 20 6.24 15.39 -21.54
CA PRO A 20 4.92 15.94 -21.26
C PRO A 20 4.31 15.44 -19.95
N VAL A 21 4.53 14.16 -19.60
CA VAL A 21 4.05 13.57 -18.35
C VAL A 21 4.73 14.21 -17.15
N ILE A 22 6.06 14.38 -17.20
CA ILE A 22 6.81 15.03 -16.12
C ILE A 22 6.36 16.48 -15.94
N ARG A 23 6.07 17.20 -17.03
CA ARG A 23 5.55 18.59 -16.95
C ARG A 23 4.17 18.64 -16.29
N SER A 24 3.25 17.75 -16.65
CA SER A 24 1.94 17.69 -15.99
C SER A 24 2.07 17.33 -14.50
N LEU A 25 2.96 16.39 -14.14
CA LEU A 25 3.27 16.11 -12.74
C LEU A 25 3.80 17.34 -12.02
N ALA A 26 4.77 18.03 -12.58
CA ALA A 26 5.37 19.25 -11.98
C ALA A 26 4.37 20.40 -11.84
N ALA A 27 3.34 20.46 -12.69
CA ALA A 27 2.23 21.40 -12.57
C ALA A 27 1.21 20.98 -11.48
N GLY A 28 1.33 19.78 -10.89
CA GLY A 28 0.36 19.24 -9.94
C GLY A 28 -0.97 18.85 -10.58
N GLU A 29 -0.99 18.66 -11.90
CA GLU A 29 -2.20 18.31 -12.65
C GLU A 29 -2.56 16.83 -12.49
N PRO A 30 -3.87 16.49 -12.45
CA PRO A 30 -4.31 15.10 -12.55
C PRO A 30 -3.80 14.46 -13.85
N THR A 31 -2.93 13.48 -13.70
CA THR A 31 -2.21 12.86 -14.83
C THR A 31 -2.47 11.36 -14.84
N THR A 32 -2.72 10.78 -16.03
CA THR A 32 -2.81 9.33 -16.22
C THR A 32 -1.75 8.91 -17.24
N TRP A 33 -1.03 7.85 -16.92
CA TRP A 33 -0.07 7.23 -17.82
C TRP A 33 -0.24 5.72 -17.78
N LEU A 34 -0.71 5.17 -18.89
CA LEU A 34 -0.81 3.72 -19.11
C LEU A 34 0.39 3.27 -19.96
N ARG A 35 0.90 2.10 -19.66
CA ARG A 35 2.07 1.54 -20.30
C ARG A 35 1.64 0.49 -21.33
N SER A 36 2.12 0.66 -22.56
CA SER A 36 1.94 -0.28 -23.67
C SER A 36 3.17 -1.15 -23.94
N ASP A 37 4.25 -0.91 -23.20
CA ASP A 37 5.60 -1.47 -23.41
C ASP A 37 5.96 -2.57 -22.37
N LEU A 38 4.94 -3.21 -21.80
CA LEU A 38 5.17 -4.25 -20.80
C LEU A 38 5.47 -5.59 -21.47
N ASP A 39 6.51 -6.25 -20.97
CA ASP A 39 6.79 -7.65 -21.29
C ASP A 39 5.72 -8.57 -20.69
N PRO A 40 5.50 -9.76 -21.28
CA PRO A 40 4.60 -10.75 -20.69
C PRO A 40 4.95 -11.05 -19.23
N THR A 41 3.94 -11.12 -18.38
CA THR A 41 4.13 -11.31 -16.91
C THR A 41 4.97 -12.55 -16.59
N ALA A 42 4.79 -13.64 -17.34
CA ALA A 42 5.56 -14.87 -17.14
C ALA A 42 7.07 -14.66 -17.37
N GLU A 43 7.46 -13.87 -18.38
CA GLU A 43 8.85 -13.56 -18.68
C GLU A 43 9.47 -12.66 -17.59
N VAL A 44 8.72 -11.64 -17.14
CA VAL A 44 9.14 -10.75 -16.05
C VAL A 44 9.38 -11.56 -14.77
N LEU A 45 8.43 -12.40 -14.38
CA LEU A 45 8.54 -13.23 -13.17
C LEU A 45 9.67 -14.26 -13.26
N GLN A 46 9.92 -14.81 -14.45
CA GLN A 46 11.07 -15.71 -14.69
C GLN A 46 12.39 -14.95 -14.55
N GLY A 47 12.48 -13.74 -15.09
CA GLY A 47 13.65 -12.87 -14.94
C GLY A 47 13.92 -12.51 -13.49
N MET A 48 12.90 -12.22 -12.70
CA MET A 48 12.98 -11.97 -11.26
C MET A 48 13.52 -13.19 -10.51
N ALA A 49 13.03 -14.40 -10.82
CA ALA A 49 13.50 -15.64 -10.21
C ALA A 49 14.97 -15.93 -10.56
N ALA A 50 15.34 -15.82 -11.85
CA ALA A 50 16.71 -16.02 -12.30
C ALA A 50 17.68 -14.99 -11.68
N SER A 51 17.26 -13.75 -11.50
CA SER A 51 18.04 -12.72 -10.82
C SER A 51 18.24 -13.03 -9.33
N PHE A 52 17.25 -13.65 -8.68
CA PHE A 52 17.38 -14.14 -7.31
C PHE A 52 18.40 -15.29 -7.20
N GLU A 53 18.32 -16.27 -8.10
CA GLU A 53 19.24 -17.43 -8.11
C GLU A 53 20.70 -17.04 -8.42
N ALA A 54 20.88 -16.08 -9.34
CA ALA A 54 22.21 -15.62 -9.76
C ALA A 54 22.90 -14.70 -8.76
N ASP A 55 22.14 -14.00 -7.91
CA ASP A 55 22.65 -12.92 -7.06
C ASP A 55 21.85 -12.84 -5.74
N ALA A 56 21.87 -13.94 -4.99
CA ALA A 56 21.12 -14.10 -3.72
C ALA A 56 21.38 -12.97 -2.70
N GLU A 57 22.45 -12.21 -2.86
CA GLU A 57 22.82 -11.14 -1.95
C GLU A 57 22.41 -9.73 -2.43
N ARG A 58 22.09 -9.53 -3.72
CA ARG A 58 22.20 -8.18 -4.25
C ARG A 58 20.94 -7.46 -4.72
N ARG A 59 19.89 -8.06 -5.28
CA ARG A 59 18.92 -7.22 -6.01
C ARG A 59 17.47 -7.31 -5.65
N THR A 60 16.83 -8.41 -5.88
CA THR A 60 15.40 -8.44 -5.62
C THR A 60 15.09 -9.02 -4.25
N GLY A 61 15.86 -10.01 -3.79
CA GLY A 61 15.54 -10.78 -2.58
C GLY A 61 14.13 -11.40 -2.63
N VAL A 62 13.50 -11.41 -3.80
CA VAL A 62 12.17 -11.96 -4.02
C VAL A 62 12.34 -13.33 -4.62
N ASN A 63 12.38 -14.36 -3.77
CA ASN A 63 12.39 -15.73 -4.23
C ASN A 63 11.01 -16.16 -4.75
N PRO A 64 10.92 -17.19 -5.62
CA PRO A 64 9.62 -17.64 -6.14
C PRO A 64 8.64 -18.14 -5.07
N GLY A 65 9.13 -18.50 -3.87
CA GLY A 65 8.35 -19.02 -2.75
C GLY A 65 7.87 -17.96 -1.75
N ILE A 66 8.34 -16.70 -1.86
CA ILE A 66 8.13 -15.68 -0.81
C ILE A 66 6.66 -15.48 -0.42
N MET A 67 5.74 -15.48 -1.38
CA MET A 67 4.29 -15.36 -1.13
C MET A 67 3.74 -16.58 -0.41
N GLY A 68 4.17 -17.80 -0.82
CA GLY A 68 3.74 -19.05 -0.18
C GLY A 68 4.24 -19.17 1.25
N GLU A 69 5.48 -18.79 1.50
CA GLU A 69 6.08 -18.78 2.86
C GLU A 69 5.33 -17.80 3.77
N ALA A 70 4.99 -16.61 3.27
CA ALA A 70 4.21 -15.63 4.00
C ALA A 70 2.78 -16.11 4.29
N ALA A 71 2.12 -16.76 3.32
CA ALA A 71 0.79 -17.34 3.51
C ALA A 71 0.80 -18.42 4.59
N GLN A 72 1.77 -19.36 4.54
CA GLN A 72 1.93 -20.40 5.55
C GLN A 72 2.22 -19.82 6.94
N ARG A 73 2.97 -18.71 7.05
CA ARG A 73 3.20 -18.02 8.31
C ARG A 73 1.90 -17.50 8.89
N PHE A 74 1.07 -16.79 8.11
CA PHE A 74 -0.24 -16.36 8.57
C PHE A 74 -1.15 -17.53 9.00
N GLU A 75 -1.13 -18.64 8.28
CA GLU A 75 -1.87 -19.84 8.64
C GLU A 75 -1.42 -20.44 9.98
N ARG A 76 -0.10 -20.53 10.21
CA ARG A 76 0.44 -21.00 11.48
C ARG A 76 0.03 -20.12 12.66
N PHE A 77 -0.01 -18.81 12.47
CA PHE A 77 -0.39 -17.85 13.52
C PHE A 77 -1.90 -17.66 13.69
N ALA A 78 -2.73 -18.16 12.78
CA ALA A 78 -4.17 -17.94 12.84
C ALA A 78 -4.78 -18.36 14.20
N PRO A 79 -4.47 -19.53 14.79
CA PRO A 79 -4.99 -19.88 16.12
C PRO A 79 -4.53 -18.92 17.22
N TRP A 80 -3.32 -18.40 17.15
CA TRP A 80 -2.82 -17.38 18.06
C TRP A 80 -3.57 -16.06 17.91
N PHE A 81 -3.85 -15.63 16.67
CA PHE A 81 -4.66 -14.43 16.43
C PHE A 81 -6.07 -14.59 17.02
N ALA A 82 -6.71 -15.74 16.84
CA ALA A 82 -8.05 -16.02 17.39
C ALA A 82 -8.10 -15.95 18.93
N GLU A 83 -7.01 -16.31 19.61
CA GLU A 83 -6.85 -16.21 21.06
C GLU A 83 -6.53 -14.77 21.51
N ALA A 84 -5.53 -14.14 20.87
CA ALA A 84 -5.00 -12.84 21.28
C ALA A 84 -5.94 -11.67 20.91
N PHE A 85 -6.74 -11.82 19.86
CA PHE A 85 -7.64 -10.82 19.30
C PHE A 85 -9.04 -11.41 19.07
N PRO A 86 -9.92 -11.35 20.07
CA PRO A 86 -11.25 -12.00 20.04
C PRO A 86 -12.10 -11.63 18.82
N GLU A 87 -11.93 -10.43 18.25
CA GLU A 87 -12.61 -9.99 17.04
C GLU A 87 -12.29 -10.84 15.80
N THR A 88 -11.18 -11.57 15.81
CA THR A 88 -10.76 -12.46 14.71
C THR A 88 -11.28 -13.89 14.89
N SER A 89 -11.84 -14.24 16.07
CA SER A 89 -12.26 -15.62 16.39
C SER A 89 -13.33 -16.14 15.43
N GLY A 90 -14.24 -15.28 14.96
CA GLY A 90 -15.28 -15.64 13.99
C GLY A 90 -14.74 -16.07 12.61
N ALA A 91 -13.53 -15.67 12.29
CA ALA A 91 -12.77 -16.04 11.10
C ALA A 91 -11.59 -16.98 11.42
N GLU A 92 -11.65 -17.68 12.56
CA GLU A 92 -10.60 -18.63 13.00
C GLU A 92 -9.19 -18.00 13.06
N GLY A 93 -9.10 -16.69 13.31
CA GLY A 93 -7.86 -15.92 13.36
C GLY A 93 -7.30 -15.54 11.98
N ILE A 94 -8.03 -15.76 10.91
CA ILE A 94 -7.64 -15.34 9.57
C ILE A 94 -7.76 -13.81 9.46
N ILE A 95 -6.65 -13.16 9.15
CA ILE A 95 -6.60 -11.71 8.92
C ILE A 95 -6.92 -11.44 7.46
N GLU A 96 -8.18 -11.17 7.17
CA GLU A 96 -8.67 -10.90 5.82
C GLU A 96 -9.81 -9.88 5.81
N SER A 97 -9.97 -9.18 4.71
CA SER A 97 -11.01 -8.19 4.47
C SER A 97 -12.03 -8.68 3.42
N ALA A 98 -13.21 -8.09 3.43
CA ALA A 98 -14.24 -8.42 2.46
C ALA A 98 -13.90 -7.90 1.06
N LEU A 99 -14.40 -8.61 0.04
CA LEU A 99 -14.56 -8.16 -1.34
C LEU A 99 -16.04 -7.88 -1.55
N VAL A 100 -16.41 -6.67 -1.94
CA VAL A 100 -17.83 -6.29 -2.11
C VAL A 100 -18.06 -5.59 -3.46
N PRO A 101 -19.19 -5.86 -4.14
CA PRO A 101 -19.59 -5.05 -5.29
C PRO A 101 -19.95 -3.65 -4.84
N ALA A 102 -19.72 -2.64 -5.70
CA ALA A 102 -19.99 -1.23 -5.42
C ALA A 102 -20.94 -0.64 -6.48
N ASP A 103 -22.06 -1.31 -6.70
CA ASP A 103 -23.02 -0.95 -7.74
C ASP A 103 -23.64 0.45 -7.51
N ALA A 104 -23.87 0.83 -6.24
CA ALA A 104 -24.42 2.15 -5.90
C ALA A 104 -23.39 3.27 -6.11
N ALA A 105 -22.12 3.04 -5.74
CA ALA A 105 -21.05 3.99 -6.00
C ALA A 105 -20.77 4.12 -7.50
N GLN A 106 -20.80 3.02 -8.27
CA GLN A 106 -20.67 3.06 -9.71
C GLN A 106 -21.77 3.87 -10.37
N ALA A 107 -23.03 3.67 -9.98
CA ALA A 107 -24.17 4.40 -10.54
C ALA A 107 -24.11 5.91 -10.21
N ASP A 108 -23.75 6.28 -8.97
CA ASP A 108 -23.58 7.68 -8.55
C ASP A 108 -22.44 8.36 -9.33
N LEU A 109 -21.30 7.68 -9.47
CA LEU A 109 -20.13 8.21 -10.19
C LEU A 109 -20.38 8.29 -11.70
N ASN A 110 -21.07 7.32 -12.32
CA ASN A 110 -21.51 7.42 -13.72
C ASN A 110 -22.32 8.69 -13.96
N GLN A 111 -23.27 8.97 -13.05
CA GLN A 111 -24.09 10.18 -13.14
C GLN A 111 -23.29 11.45 -12.96
N ARG A 112 -22.38 11.49 -11.95
CA ARG A 112 -21.57 12.69 -11.66
C ARG A 112 -20.56 12.99 -12.75
N LEU A 113 -19.87 11.96 -13.25
CA LEU A 113 -18.83 12.11 -14.27
C LEU A 113 -19.39 12.20 -15.69
N GLY A 114 -20.71 11.87 -15.88
CA GLY A 114 -21.37 11.92 -17.18
C GLY A 114 -20.89 10.85 -18.16
N VAL A 115 -20.24 9.80 -17.68
CA VAL A 115 -19.66 8.71 -18.46
C VAL A 115 -19.98 7.37 -17.79
N GLU A 116 -20.43 6.38 -18.56
CA GLU A 116 -20.66 5.03 -18.07
C GLU A 116 -19.34 4.26 -17.99
N LEU A 117 -19.05 3.70 -16.81
CA LEU A 117 -17.90 2.79 -16.65
C LEU A 117 -18.26 1.45 -17.29
N PRO A 118 -17.52 0.97 -18.31
CA PRO A 118 -17.69 -0.38 -18.83
C PRO A 118 -17.20 -1.40 -17.78
N GLY A 119 -17.90 -2.53 -17.65
CA GLY A 119 -17.57 -3.52 -16.62
C GLY A 119 -18.19 -3.20 -15.26
N ARG A 120 -17.61 -3.75 -14.20
CA ARG A 120 -18.20 -3.69 -12.86
C ARG A 120 -17.22 -3.23 -11.79
N LEU A 121 -17.66 -2.30 -10.92
CA LEU A 121 -16.88 -1.78 -9.81
C LEU A 121 -16.99 -2.67 -8.58
N TRP A 122 -15.84 -2.96 -7.98
CA TRP A 122 -15.70 -3.70 -6.73
C TRP A 122 -14.78 -2.97 -5.77
N LEU A 123 -14.97 -3.18 -4.47
CA LEU A 123 -14.14 -2.64 -3.42
C LEU A 123 -13.46 -3.76 -2.63
N LYS A 124 -12.15 -3.66 -2.45
CA LYS A 124 -11.39 -4.47 -1.49
C LYS A 124 -11.28 -3.70 -0.18
N ARG A 125 -11.87 -4.23 0.89
CA ARG A 125 -12.17 -3.56 2.15
C ARG A 125 -11.02 -3.64 3.17
N ASP A 126 -9.77 -3.38 2.75
CA ASP A 126 -8.64 -3.35 3.68
C ASP A 126 -8.71 -2.20 4.69
N ASP A 127 -9.60 -1.23 4.45
CA ASP A 127 -10.01 -0.23 5.44
C ASP A 127 -10.59 -0.84 6.72
N ALA A 128 -11.11 -2.07 6.64
CA ALA A 128 -11.70 -2.83 7.73
C ALA A 128 -10.93 -4.14 8.06
N LEU A 129 -9.65 -4.23 7.68
CA LEU A 129 -8.83 -5.36 8.12
C LEU A 129 -8.80 -5.45 9.65
N PRO A 130 -8.96 -6.66 10.22
CA PRO A 130 -8.96 -6.86 11.67
C PRO A 130 -7.72 -6.25 12.33
N ILE A 131 -7.87 -5.85 13.58
CA ILE A 131 -6.84 -5.39 14.52
C ILE A 131 -6.35 -3.96 14.21
N SER A 132 -5.91 -3.64 13.00
CA SER A 132 -5.33 -2.32 12.71
C SER A 132 -6.09 -1.50 11.65
N GLY A 133 -7.22 -2.00 11.13
CA GLY A 133 -8.12 -1.26 10.25
C GLY A 133 -7.48 -0.68 9.01
N SER A 134 -6.45 -1.35 8.46
CA SER A 134 -5.76 -0.89 7.26
C SER A 134 -4.97 -1.99 6.56
N ILE A 135 -4.66 -1.78 5.26
CA ILE A 135 -3.80 -2.66 4.46
C ILE A 135 -2.45 -2.96 5.14
N LYS A 136 -2.02 -2.10 6.07
CA LYS A 136 -0.73 -2.25 6.75
C LYS A 136 -0.68 -3.51 7.65
N ALA A 137 -1.83 -4.05 8.05
CA ALA A 137 -1.91 -5.36 8.71
C ALA A 137 -1.32 -6.49 7.87
N ARG A 138 -1.41 -6.43 6.53
CA ARG A 138 -0.87 -7.48 5.67
C ARG A 138 0.66 -7.57 5.76
N GLY A 139 1.35 -6.48 5.46
CA GLY A 139 2.81 -6.43 5.50
C GLY A 139 3.35 -6.34 6.93
N GLY A 140 2.82 -5.39 7.72
CA GLY A 140 3.32 -5.11 9.07
C GLY A 140 3.21 -6.31 10.01
N PHE A 141 2.10 -7.03 9.96
CA PHE A 141 1.97 -8.24 10.78
C PHE A 141 2.96 -9.31 10.33
N HIS A 142 3.08 -9.54 9.01
CA HIS A 142 4.02 -10.54 8.50
C HIS A 142 5.45 -10.31 9.01
N GLU A 143 5.94 -9.09 8.97
CA GLU A 143 7.31 -8.78 9.42
C GLU A 143 7.49 -9.00 10.92
N VAL A 144 6.51 -8.61 11.74
CA VAL A 144 6.56 -8.88 13.18
C VAL A 144 6.50 -10.37 13.48
N LEU A 145 5.67 -11.14 12.76
CA LEU A 145 5.58 -12.60 12.92
C LEU A 145 6.86 -13.31 12.49
N GLU A 146 7.47 -12.88 11.39
CA GLU A 146 8.77 -13.41 10.93
C GLU A 146 9.86 -13.19 11.98
N TYR A 147 9.90 -12.00 12.57
CA TYR A 147 10.83 -11.73 13.66
C TYR A 147 10.53 -12.56 14.91
N ALA A 148 9.25 -12.77 15.25
CA ALA A 148 8.86 -13.62 16.37
C ALA A 148 9.30 -15.09 16.16
N GLU A 149 9.15 -15.62 14.95
CA GLU A 149 9.68 -16.96 14.60
C GLU A 149 11.20 -17.02 14.75
N ALA A 150 11.93 -16.02 14.27
CA ALA A 150 13.38 -15.95 14.39
C ALA A 150 13.82 -15.95 15.86
N VAL A 151 13.20 -15.12 16.70
CA VAL A 151 13.48 -15.04 18.14
C VAL A 151 13.18 -16.34 18.85
N ALA A 152 12.06 -17.01 18.54
CA ALA A 152 11.73 -18.33 19.11
C ALA A 152 12.75 -19.39 18.71
N ALA A 153 13.12 -19.45 17.42
CA ALA A 153 14.08 -20.42 16.89
C ALA A 153 15.48 -20.27 17.50
N GLU A 154 15.98 -19.05 17.72
CA GLU A 154 17.27 -18.79 18.37
C GLU A 154 17.38 -19.39 19.77
N GLN A 155 16.25 -19.54 20.47
CA GLN A 155 16.19 -20.14 21.81
C GLN A 155 15.71 -21.61 21.79
N GLY A 156 15.55 -22.20 20.59
CA GLY A 156 15.13 -23.58 20.43
C GLY A 156 13.67 -23.85 20.74
N LEU A 157 12.82 -22.80 20.79
CA LEU A 157 11.36 -22.94 20.93
C LEU A 157 10.74 -23.41 19.62
N SER A 158 9.60 -24.11 19.69
CA SER A 158 8.87 -24.53 18.50
C SER A 158 8.30 -23.32 17.76
N THR A 159 8.59 -23.19 16.47
CA THR A 159 8.01 -22.14 15.62
C THR A 159 6.70 -22.57 14.94
N ASN A 160 6.37 -23.87 15.00
CA ASN A 160 5.18 -24.42 14.35
C ASN A 160 3.98 -24.55 15.29
N GLU A 161 4.19 -24.35 16.61
CA GLU A 161 3.14 -24.47 17.60
C GLU A 161 2.62 -23.09 18.01
N PRO A 162 1.37 -22.71 17.66
CA PRO A 162 0.80 -21.39 18.00
C PRO A 162 0.88 -21.06 19.49
N THR A 163 0.74 -22.07 20.35
CA THR A 163 0.82 -21.96 21.82
C THR A 163 2.19 -21.49 22.32
N THR A 164 3.25 -21.63 21.51
CA THR A 164 4.57 -21.08 21.84
C THR A 164 4.47 -19.58 22.08
N TYR A 165 3.76 -18.86 21.25
CA TYR A 165 3.69 -17.38 21.27
C TYR A 165 2.77 -16.84 22.38
N SER A 166 1.92 -17.67 22.97
CA SER A 166 1.13 -17.38 24.18
C SER A 166 1.86 -17.75 25.48
N SER A 167 2.95 -18.51 25.40
CA SER A 167 3.67 -19.04 26.57
C SER A 167 4.36 -17.94 27.39
N GLU A 168 4.49 -18.16 28.72
CA GLU A 168 5.27 -17.28 29.58
C GLU A 168 6.75 -17.21 29.17
N GLU A 169 7.31 -18.36 28.71
CA GLU A 169 8.68 -18.46 28.25
C GLU A 169 8.94 -17.56 27.06
N PHE A 170 8.10 -17.61 26.00
CA PHE A 170 8.23 -16.75 24.85
C PHE A 170 8.00 -15.28 25.21
N ARG A 171 6.99 -14.95 26.03
CA ARG A 171 6.73 -13.58 26.46
C ARG A 171 7.90 -12.97 27.24
N ALA A 172 8.53 -13.76 28.13
CA ALA A 172 9.72 -13.32 28.86
C ALA A 172 10.91 -13.09 27.91
N LEU A 173 11.06 -13.93 26.88
CA LEU A 173 12.06 -13.78 25.84
C LEU A 173 11.78 -12.55 24.97
N ALA A 174 10.56 -12.40 24.44
CA ALA A 174 10.15 -11.26 23.61
C ALA A 174 10.35 -9.91 24.33
N ALA A 175 10.10 -9.84 25.62
CA ALA A 175 10.33 -8.64 26.43
C ALA A 175 11.80 -8.18 26.47
N THR A 176 12.74 -9.07 26.13
CA THR A 176 14.19 -8.70 26.01
C THR A 176 14.55 -8.19 24.61
N HIS A 177 13.62 -8.23 23.66
CA HIS A 177 13.79 -7.77 22.30
C HIS A 177 12.96 -6.50 22.04
N ARG A 178 13.41 -5.68 21.10
CA ARG A 178 12.74 -4.43 20.73
C ARG A 178 12.46 -4.42 19.24
N ILE A 179 11.25 -3.93 18.88
CA ILE A 179 10.88 -3.62 17.49
C ILE A 179 10.74 -2.11 17.37
N VAL A 180 11.39 -1.54 16.36
CA VAL A 180 11.43 -0.09 16.09
C VAL A 180 10.90 0.16 14.70
N VAL A 181 10.03 1.16 14.55
CA VAL A 181 9.57 1.63 13.23
C VAL A 181 9.48 3.15 13.21
N GLY A 182 9.86 3.76 12.07
CA GLY A 182 9.61 5.17 11.79
C GLY A 182 8.36 5.30 10.93
N SER A 183 7.22 5.71 11.52
CA SER A 183 5.97 5.84 10.78
C SER A 183 4.97 6.74 11.49
N THR A 184 4.47 7.75 10.81
CA THR A 184 3.40 8.64 11.29
C THR A 184 1.99 8.10 11.03
N GLY A 185 1.89 6.99 10.30
CA GLY A 185 0.64 6.43 9.77
C GLY A 185 0.28 5.04 10.29
N ASN A 186 -0.52 4.36 9.49
CA ASN A 186 -1.11 3.05 9.81
C ASN A 186 -0.06 1.93 9.96
N LEU A 187 1.13 2.07 9.36
CA LEU A 187 2.19 1.07 9.55
C LEU A 187 2.68 1.05 11.00
N GLY A 188 2.90 2.23 11.60
CA GLY A 188 3.26 2.35 13.01
C GLY A 188 2.21 1.72 13.92
N LEU A 189 0.91 1.91 13.62
CA LEU A 189 -0.19 1.27 14.34
C LEU A 189 -0.11 -0.26 14.23
N SER A 190 0.00 -0.79 13.00
CA SER A 190 0.04 -2.25 12.76
C SER A 190 1.23 -2.90 13.47
N ILE A 191 2.43 -2.35 13.31
CA ILE A 191 3.65 -2.86 13.94
C ILE A 191 3.55 -2.76 15.46
N GLY A 192 3.17 -1.59 16.00
CA GLY A 192 3.13 -1.34 17.44
C GLY A 192 2.14 -2.25 18.16
N ILE A 193 0.90 -2.35 17.65
CA ILE A 193 -0.15 -3.17 18.29
C ILE A 193 0.25 -4.65 18.31
N LEU A 194 0.71 -5.20 17.17
CA LEU A 194 1.07 -6.61 17.12
C LEU A 194 2.32 -6.93 17.96
N SER A 195 3.34 -6.06 17.91
CA SER A 195 4.55 -6.22 18.71
C SER A 195 4.24 -6.27 20.22
N ALA A 196 3.40 -5.34 20.69
CA ALA A 196 2.97 -5.30 22.09
C ALA A 196 2.16 -6.56 22.47
N ALA A 197 1.28 -7.04 21.60
CA ALA A 197 0.49 -8.25 21.85
C ALA A 197 1.37 -9.51 22.01
N LEU A 198 2.46 -9.60 21.22
CA LEU A 198 3.45 -10.70 21.32
C LEU A 198 4.39 -10.55 22.52
N GLY A 199 4.40 -9.40 23.19
CA GLY A 199 5.24 -9.12 24.36
C GLY A 199 6.58 -8.46 24.05
N PHE A 200 6.84 -8.03 22.83
CA PHE A 200 8.02 -7.25 22.47
C PHE A 200 7.97 -5.82 23.06
N ALA A 201 9.12 -5.27 23.44
CA ALA A 201 9.24 -3.84 23.59
C ALA A 201 9.10 -3.18 22.21
N ALA A 202 8.16 -2.28 22.03
CA ALA A 202 7.93 -1.61 20.77
C ALA A 202 8.11 -0.10 20.89
N SER A 203 8.79 0.53 19.93
CA SER A 203 8.88 1.98 19.82
C SER A 203 8.54 2.44 18.40
N VAL A 204 7.66 3.43 18.32
CA VAL A 204 7.25 4.05 17.06
C VAL A 204 7.73 5.50 17.05
N HIS A 205 8.60 5.82 16.09
CA HIS A 205 9.08 7.17 15.88
C HIS A 205 8.07 7.88 14.95
N MET A 206 7.53 9.00 15.41
CA MET A 206 6.50 9.77 14.73
C MET A 206 6.90 11.24 14.61
N SER A 207 6.44 11.93 13.56
CA SER A 207 6.57 13.39 13.53
C SER A 207 5.64 14.03 14.56
N ALA A 208 6.04 15.19 15.07
CA ALA A 208 5.28 15.90 16.10
C ALA A 208 3.86 16.31 15.64
N ASP A 209 3.67 16.52 14.33
CA ASP A 209 2.41 16.87 13.68
C ASP A 209 1.53 15.64 13.32
N ALA A 210 2.00 14.42 13.61
CA ALA A 210 1.19 13.22 13.45
C ALA A 210 -0.10 13.29 14.28
N ARG A 211 -1.17 12.68 13.77
CA ARG A 211 -2.50 12.69 14.42
C ARG A 211 -2.41 12.20 15.86
N GLU A 212 -2.89 13.00 16.81
CA GLU A 212 -2.75 12.70 18.25
C GLU A 212 -3.43 11.38 18.63
N TRP A 213 -4.59 11.07 18.02
CA TRP A 213 -5.29 9.83 18.31
C TRP A 213 -4.45 8.56 17.98
N LYS A 214 -3.57 8.62 16.94
CA LYS A 214 -2.65 7.52 16.61
C LYS A 214 -1.62 7.32 17.71
N LYS A 215 -1.07 8.41 18.23
CA LYS A 215 -0.12 8.39 19.34
C LYS A 215 -0.76 7.85 20.61
N GLU A 216 -1.95 8.32 20.94
CA GLU A 216 -2.71 7.87 22.13
C GLU A 216 -3.06 6.39 22.03
N LEU A 217 -3.51 5.91 20.86
CA LEU A 217 -3.80 4.51 20.62
C LEU A 217 -2.57 3.63 20.85
N LEU A 218 -1.42 3.98 20.29
CA LEU A 218 -0.16 3.27 20.50
C LEU A 218 0.24 3.25 21.97
N ARG A 219 0.19 4.40 22.67
CA ARG A 219 0.48 4.49 24.10
C ARG A 219 -0.48 3.61 24.93
N GLY A 220 -1.75 3.55 24.54
CA GLY A 220 -2.77 2.66 25.15
C GLY A 220 -2.44 1.18 25.05
N HIS A 221 -1.71 0.77 24.02
CA HIS A 221 -1.18 -0.60 23.84
C HIS A 221 0.19 -0.81 24.51
N GLY A 222 0.72 0.18 25.24
CA GLY A 222 2.03 0.09 25.90
C GLY A 222 3.22 0.30 24.95
N VAL A 223 2.98 0.84 23.76
CA VAL A 223 4.03 1.18 22.79
C VAL A 223 4.66 2.53 23.14
N GLU A 224 5.98 2.61 23.09
CA GLU A 224 6.72 3.85 23.26
C GLU A 224 6.58 4.72 21.98
N VAL A 225 5.98 5.91 22.12
CA VAL A 225 5.88 6.87 21.02
C VAL A 225 6.94 7.95 21.20
N ILE A 226 7.87 8.04 20.24
CA ILE A 226 8.98 8.99 20.23
C ILE A 226 8.69 10.05 19.16
N GLU A 227 8.40 11.27 19.62
CA GLU A 227 8.05 12.38 18.75
C GLU A 227 9.28 13.15 18.27
N HIS A 228 9.32 13.46 16.97
CA HIS A 228 10.41 14.21 16.35
C HIS A 228 9.92 15.53 15.77
N ALA A 229 10.70 16.60 15.99
CA ALA A 229 10.52 17.84 15.26
C ALA A 229 11.14 17.66 13.86
N GLY A 230 10.30 17.54 12.83
CA GLY A 230 10.74 17.33 11.45
C GLY A 230 9.73 16.54 10.62
N ASP A 231 10.10 16.27 9.38
CA ASP A 231 9.28 15.54 8.44
C ASP A 231 9.40 14.00 8.60
N PHE A 232 8.67 13.28 7.75
CA PHE A 232 8.68 11.82 7.71
C PHE A 232 10.09 11.24 7.54
N VAL A 233 10.92 11.83 6.66
CA VAL A 233 12.28 11.34 6.37
C VAL A 233 13.18 11.44 7.61
N ALA A 234 13.10 12.56 8.31
CA ALA A 234 13.84 12.74 9.57
C ALA A 234 13.40 11.73 10.64
N THR A 235 12.10 11.44 10.71
CA THR A 235 11.51 10.49 11.65
C THR A 235 11.98 9.05 11.37
N VAL A 236 11.96 8.60 10.11
CA VAL A 236 12.44 7.27 9.71
C VAL A 236 13.94 7.13 9.97
N SER A 237 14.73 8.18 9.62
CA SER A 237 16.17 8.20 9.88
C SER A 237 16.50 8.10 11.37
N ALA A 238 15.75 8.81 12.23
CA ALA A 238 15.95 8.74 13.68
C ALA A 238 15.62 7.34 14.22
N GLY A 239 14.54 6.70 13.75
CA GLY A 239 14.20 5.33 14.10
C GLY A 239 15.30 4.34 13.70
N ARG A 240 15.77 4.42 12.45
CA ARG A 240 16.87 3.60 11.95
C ARG A 240 18.15 3.76 12.79
N THR A 241 18.54 5.01 13.05
CA THR A 241 19.73 5.31 13.87
C THR A 241 19.59 4.78 15.30
N SER A 242 18.39 4.82 15.88
CA SER A 242 18.16 4.30 17.25
C SER A 242 18.30 2.77 17.32
N ALA A 243 18.08 2.06 16.22
CA ALA A 243 18.19 0.62 16.13
C ALA A 243 19.61 0.15 15.70
N GLU A 244 20.38 1.00 15.02
CA GLU A 244 21.72 0.66 14.55
C GLU A 244 22.65 0.29 15.73
N GLY A 245 23.19 -0.93 15.66
CA GLY A 245 24.10 -1.45 16.70
C GLY A 245 23.44 -1.77 18.04
N ALA A 246 22.14 -1.57 18.19
CA ALA A 246 21.42 -1.93 19.40
C ALA A 246 21.17 -3.46 19.42
N PRO A 247 21.63 -4.20 20.44
CA PRO A 247 21.43 -5.64 20.49
C PRO A 247 19.94 -5.97 20.62
N ARG A 248 19.52 -7.10 20.01
CA ARG A 248 18.12 -7.57 20.09
C ARG A 248 17.09 -6.54 19.64
N THR A 249 17.46 -5.70 18.68
CA THR A 249 16.58 -4.65 18.14
C THR A 249 16.39 -4.91 16.66
N HIS A 250 15.11 -5.01 16.24
CA HIS A 250 14.68 -5.11 14.85
C HIS A 250 14.10 -3.78 14.39
N PHE A 251 14.62 -3.24 13.29
CA PHE A 251 14.08 -2.04 12.66
C PHE A 251 13.25 -2.44 11.45
N VAL A 252 11.96 -2.06 11.46
CA VAL A 252 11.07 -2.21 10.32
C VAL A 252 11.31 -1.07 9.34
N ASP A 253 11.91 -1.36 8.21
CA ASP A 253 12.28 -0.39 7.17
C ASP A 253 11.25 -0.37 6.03
N ASP A 254 10.26 0.52 6.08
CA ASP A 254 9.23 0.66 5.03
C ASP A 254 9.83 0.99 3.64
N GLU A 255 11.04 1.53 3.60
CA GLU A 255 11.75 1.85 2.34
C GLU A 255 12.38 0.62 1.67
N ASP A 256 12.69 -0.47 2.44
CA ASP A 256 13.50 -1.59 1.93
C ASP A 256 13.16 -2.94 2.61
N SER A 257 11.91 -3.18 2.99
CA SER A 257 11.52 -4.45 3.62
C SER A 257 10.93 -5.45 2.63
N ARG A 258 11.62 -6.57 2.47
CA ARG A 258 11.13 -7.74 1.74
C ARG A 258 10.07 -8.49 2.51
N SER A 259 10.13 -8.45 3.82
CA SER A 259 9.14 -9.08 4.70
C SER A 259 7.78 -8.39 4.62
N LEU A 260 7.75 -7.04 4.67
CA LEU A 260 6.52 -6.28 4.41
C LEU A 260 5.94 -6.63 3.04
N PHE A 261 6.77 -6.63 2.01
CA PHE A 261 6.38 -6.96 0.64
C PHE A 261 5.76 -8.37 0.52
N ALA A 262 6.40 -9.38 1.15
CA ALA A 262 5.89 -10.75 1.18
C ALA A 262 4.49 -10.83 1.81
N GLY A 263 4.29 -10.17 2.95
CA GLY A 263 3.00 -10.10 3.62
C GLY A 263 1.89 -9.48 2.77
N TYR A 264 2.18 -8.39 2.07
CA TYR A 264 1.22 -7.77 1.14
C TYR A 264 0.84 -8.69 -0.02
N SER A 265 1.76 -9.50 -0.53
CA SER A 265 1.51 -10.37 -1.68
C SER A 265 0.49 -11.47 -1.41
N VAL A 266 0.31 -11.87 -0.15
CA VAL A 266 -0.67 -12.89 0.28
C VAL A 266 -2.11 -12.50 -0.07
N ALA A 267 -2.41 -11.21 -0.14
CA ALA A 267 -3.72 -10.70 -0.54
C ALA A 267 -4.26 -11.32 -1.82
N ALA A 268 -3.37 -11.65 -2.77
CA ALA A 268 -3.77 -12.21 -4.07
C ALA A 268 -4.32 -13.64 -3.96
N LEU A 269 -3.79 -14.46 -3.06
CA LEU A 269 -4.29 -15.81 -2.81
C LEU A 269 -5.70 -15.76 -2.24
N ARG A 270 -5.93 -14.89 -1.26
CA ARG A 270 -7.24 -14.69 -0.64
C ARG A 270 -8.25 -14.08 -1.61
N LEU A 271 -7.81 -13.12 -2.43
CA LEU A 271 -8.66 -12.50 -3.44
C LEU A 271 -9.13 -13.50 -4.50
N LYS A 272 -8.27 -14.45 -4.90
CA LYS A 272 -8.65 -15.54 -5.80
C LYS A 272 -9.82 -16.34 -5.23
N GLU A 273 -9.73 -16.77 -3.97
CA GLU A 273 -10.81 -17.50 -3.28
C GLU A 273 -12.10 -16.66 -3.22
N GLN A 274 -11.98 -15.34 -2.98
CA GLN A 274 -13.13 -14.43 -2.92
C GLN A 274 -13.78 -14.25 -4.29
N PHE A 275 -13.01 -14.13 -5.37
CA PHE A 275 -13.56 -14.06 -6.73
C PHE A 275 -14.23 -15.36 -7.14
N GLU A 276 -13.64 -16.52 -6.82
CA GLU A 276 -14.27 -17.83 -7.05
C GLU A 276 -15.61 -17.94 -6.30
N ALA A 277 -15.66 -17.54 -5.03
CA ALA A 277 -16.89 -17.53 -4.23
C ALA A 277 -17.94 -16.54 -4.77
N ALA A 278 -17.52 -15.40 -5.31
CA ALA A 278 -18.39 -14.41 -5.93
C ALA A 278 -18.75 -14.72 -7.39
N GLN A 279 -18.21 -15.81 -7.96
CA GLN A 279 -18.38 -16.19 -9.37
C GLN A 279 -17.90 -15.10 -10.35
N VAL A 280 -16.82 -14.38 -10.00
CA VAL A 280 -16.16 -13.39 -10.85
C VAL A 280 -14.98 -14.04 -11.56
N ALA A 281 -15.03 -14.10 -12.88
CA ALA A 281 -13.94 -14.59 -13.71
C ALA A 281 -12.81 -13.54 -13.80
N VAL A 282 -11.56 -14.02 -13.84
CA VAL A 282 -10.37 -13.19 -14.13
C VAL A 282 -9.53 -13.95 -15.16
N ASP A 283 -9.61 -13.55 -16.40
CA ASP A 283 -8.91 -14.13 -17.54
C ASP A 283 -8.75 -13.08 -18.65
N ALA A 284 -8.31 -13.48 -19.84
CA ALA A 284 -8.10 -12.56 -20.97
C ALA A 284 -9.39 -11.88 -21.46
N ASP A 285 -10.54 -12.56 -21.33
CA ASP A 285 -11.85 -12.04 -21.74
C ASP A 285 -12.55 -11.26 -20.60
N HIS A 286 -12.04 -11.39 -19.38
CA HIS A 286 -12.54 -10.75 -18.16
C HIS A 286 -11.36 -10.13 -17.39
N PRO A 287 -10.76 -9.03 -17.88
CA PRO A 287 -9.59 -8.45 -17.26
C PRO A 287 -9.91 -7.84 -15.90
N LEU A 288 -8.94 -7.96 -14.99
CA LEU A 288 -8.98 -7.34 -13.67
C LEU A 288 -8.10 -6.07 -13.66
N VAL A 289 -8.73 -4.92 -13.50
CA VAL A 289 -8.02 -3.65 -13.33
C VAL A 289 -8.05 -3.25 -11.86
N VAL A 290 -6.89 -3.15 -11.23
CA VAL A 290 -6.77 -2.88 -9.80
C VAL A 290 -6.20 -1.48 -9.57
N TYR A 291 -6.90 -0.67 -8.79
CA TYR A 291 -6.52 0.70 -8.46
C TYR A 291 -6.00 0.76 -7.03
N LEU A 292 -4.70 0.93 -6.90
CA LEU A 292 -3.95 0.79 -5.66
C LEU A 292 -3.44 2.16 -5.19
N PRO A 293 -3.99 2.73 -4.09
CA PRO A 293 -3.40 3.91 -3.46
C PRO A 293 -1.94 3.65 -3.11
N CYS A 294 -1.06 4.55 -3.57
CA CYS A 294 0.38 4.39 -3.47
C CYS A 294 1.01 5.58 -2.73
N GLY A 295 1.68 5.29 -1.62
CA GLY A 295 2.64 6.18 -0.98
C GLY A 295 4.05 5.73 -1.36
N ILE A 296 4.78 5.13 -0.41
CA ILE A 296 6.16 4.65 -0.63
C ILE A 296 6.25 3.46 -1.62
N GLY A 297 5.14 2.72 -1.81
CA GLY A 297 5.02 1.67 -2.81
C GLY A 297 5.01 0.23 -2.26
N GLY A 298 5.32 0.00 -0.98
CA GLY A 298 5.41 -1.35 -0.40
C GLY A 298 4.11 -2.15 -0.52
N GLY A 299 3.00 -1.58 -0.08
CA GLY A 299 1.68 -2.20 -0.15
C GLY A 299 1.23 -2.51 -1.59
N PRO A 300 1.09 -1.48 -2.45
CA PRO A 300 0.68 -1.71 -3.83
C PRO A 300 1.66 -2.60 -4.61
N GLY A 301 2.96 -2.53 -4.33
CA GLY A 301 3.96 -3.38 -4.97
C GLY A 301 3.81 -4.86 -4.61
N GLY A 302 3.66 -5.18 -3.32
CA GLY A 302 3.45 -6.56 -2.88
C GLY A 302 2.14 -7.15 -3.40
N VAL A 303 1.04 -6.37 -3.34
CA VAL A 303 -0.26 -6.77 -3.91
C VAL A 303 -0.13 -7.03 -5.42
N THR A 304 0.50 -6.12 -6.17
CA THR A 304 0.72 -6.29 -7.62
C THR A 304 1.50 -7.57 -7.93
N TYR A 305 2.60 -7.80 -7.22
CA TYR A 305 3.38 -9.03 -7.39
C TYR A 305 2.52 -10.28 -7.17
N GLY A 306 1.76 -10.31 -6.07
CA GLY A 306 0.87 -11.43 -5.78
C GLY A 306 -0.18 -11.64 -6.87
N LEU A 307 -0.86 -10.59 -7.31
CA LEU A 307 -1.90 -10.65 -8.35
C LEU A 307 -1.34 -11.13 -9.69
N LYS A 308 -0.18 -10.63 -10.11
CA LYS A 308 0.50 -11.06 -11.32
C LYS A 308 0.96 -12.52 -11.23
N ARG A 309 1.36 -12.99 -10.04
CA ARG A 309 1.67 -14.41 -9.80
C ARG A 309 0.45 -15.33 -9.94
N VAL A 310 -0.73 -14.84 -9.54
CA VAL A 310 -1.98 -15.64 -9.50
C VAL A 310 -2.73 -15.60 -10.82
N PHE A 311 -2.82 -14.43 -11.45
CA PHE A 311 -3.70 -14.18 -12.60
C PHE A 311 -2.93 -13.79 -13.89
N GLY A 312 -1.62 -13.63 -13.83
CA GLY A 312 -0.79 -13.33 -15.00
C GLY A 312 -1.14 -12.01 -15.68
N ASP A 313 -1.23 -12.05 -17.00
CA ASP A 313 -1.49 -10.88 -17.86
C ASP A 313 -2.93 -10.36 -17.76
N ALA A 314 -3.86 -11.17 -17.25
CA ALA A 314 -5.24 -10.75 -17.02
C ALA A 314 -5.38 -9.63 -15.97
N VAL A 315 -4.31 -9.27 -15.25
CA VAL A 315 -4.31 -8.19 -14.25
C VAL A 315 -3.63 -6.95 -14.78
N HIS A 316 -4.28 -5.81 -14.58
CA HIS A 316 -3.73 -4.47 -14.84
C HIS A 316 -3.67 -3.69 -13.53
N ALA A 317 -2.46 -3.49 -12.99
CA ALA A 317 -2.24 -2.75 -11.75
C ALA A 317 -1.98 -1.27 -12.06
N ILE A 318 -2.85 -0.40 -11.55
CA ILE A 318 -2.73 1.06 -11.67
C ILE A 318 -2.42 1.63 -10.28
N PHE A 319 -1.26 2.26 -10.14
CA PHE A 319 -0.89 2.95 -8.90
C PHE A 319 -1.48 4.35 -8.89
N VAL A 320 -2.12 4.71 -7.79
CA VAL A 320 -2.79 6.00 -7.66
C VAL A 320 -2.17 6.82 -6.54
N GLU A 321 -1.70 8.02 -6.88
CA GLU A 321 -1.00 8.91 -5.97
C GLU A 321 -1.66 10.30 -5.93
N PRO A 322 -1.52 11.06 -4.83
CA PRO A 322 -1.94 12.45 -4.80
C PRO A 322 -1.12 13.30 -5.78
N SER A 323 -1.74 14.26 -6.45
CA SER A 323 -1.07 15.11 -7.44
C SER A 323 0.09 15.95 -6.86
N GLN A 324 0.12 16.15 -5.54
CA GLN A 324 1.22 16.84 -4.86
C GLN A 324 2.31 15.90 -4.33
N ALA A 325 2.09 14.57 -4.36
CA ALA A 325 3.01 13.56 -3.86
C ALA A 325 3.14 12.35 -4.80
N PRO A 326 3.38 12.51 -6.13
CA PRO A 326 3.46 11.41 -7.09
C PRO A 326 4.86 10.77 -7.09
N ALA A 327 5.32 10.28 -5.95
CA ALA A 327 6.69 9.87 -5.74
C ALA A 327 7.08 8.62 -6.57
N MET A 328 6.23 7.59 -6.57
CA MET A 328 6.48 6.35 -7.31
C MET A 328 6.34 6.57 -8.81
N PHE A 329 5.32 7.30 -9.24
CA PHE A 329 5.11 7.67 -10.64
C PHE A 329 6.33 8.40 -11.20
N LEU A 330 6.77 9.47 -10.52
CA LEU A 330 7.96 10.24 -10.89
C LEU A 330 9.20 9.34 -10.96
N GLY A 331 9.42 8.52 -9.94
CA GLY A 331 10.57 7.62 -9.86
C GLY A 331 10.61 6.59 -11.00
N VAL A 332 9.47 6.00 -11.34
CA VAL A 332 9.37 5.02 -12.43
C VAL A 332 9.45 5.71 -13.80
N ARG A 333 8.74 6.83 -13.99
CA ARG A 333 8.74 7.54 -15.27
C ARG A 333 10.11 8.08 -15.68
N THR A 334 10.89 8.56 -14.70
CA THR A 334 12.25 9.04 -14.93
C THR A 334 13.29 7.92 -14.96
N GLY A 335 12.95 6.72 -14.49
CA GLY A 335 13.91 5.63 -14.26
C GLY A 335 14.86 5.87 -13.08
N LEU A 336 14.70 6.98 -12.36
CA LEU A 336 15.57 7.37 -11.22
C LEU A 336 15.14 6.72 -9.91
N HIS A 337 13.91 6.18 -9.84
CA HIS A 337 13.36 5.54 -8.67
C HIS A 337 13.53 6.40 -7.41
N SER A 338 14.15 5.87 -6.35
CA SER A 338 14.36 6.60 -5.09
C SER A 338 15.45 7.69 -5.16
N ALA A 339 16.15 7.85 -6.28
CA ALA A 339 17.14 8.91 -6.45
C ALA A 339 16.50 10.29 -6.65
N ILE A 340 15.23 10.36 -7.11
CA ILE A 340 14.46 11.59 -7.29
C ILE A 340 13.38 11.76 -6.24
N SER A 341 13.02 13.00 -5.91
CA SER A 341 11.92 13.35 -5.00
C SER A 341 10.93 14.29 -5.68
N VAL A 342 9.72 14.37 -5.14
CA VAL A 342 8.70 15.29 -5.64
C VAL A 342 9.12 16.76 -5.52
N GLN A 343 9.98 17.10 -4.56
CA GLN A 343 10.54 18.43 -4.40
C GLN A 343 11.52 18.81 -5.54
N ASP A 344 12.15 17.81 -6.18
CA ASP A 344 13.08 18.05 -7.29
C ASP A 344 12.35 18.53 -8.57
N ILE A 345 11.00 18.34 -8.62
CA ILE A 345 10.12 18.92 -9.66
C ILE A 345 9.23 20.06 -9.13
N GLY A 346 9.50 20.57 -7.94
CA GLY A 346 8.82 21.75 -7.37
C GLY A 346 7.55 21.47 -6.57
N LEU A 347 7.17 20.20 -6.35
CA LEU A 347 5.98 19.85 -5.56
C LEU A 347 6.27 19.88 -4.06
N SER A 348 5.22 20.13 -3.28
CA SER A 348 5.34 20.21 -1.81
C SER A 348 5.42 18.84 -1.12
N GLY A 349 4.79 17.82 -1.71
CA GLY A 349 4.56 16.52 -1.06
C GLY A 349 3.43 16.54 -0.02
N ALA A 350 2.77 17.68 0.19
CA ALA A 350 1.66 17.82 1.14
C ALA A 350 0.34 17.39 0.53
N THR A 351 -0.43 16.55 1.24
CA THR A 351 -1.73 16.07 0.79
C THR A 351 -2.64 15.76 1.99
N ALA A 352 -3.94 15.80 1.79
CA ALA A 352 -4.95 15.34 2.75
C ALA A 352 -4.90 13.82 2.98
N ALA A 353 -4.34 13.07 2.03
CA ALA A 353 -4.13 11.64 2.10
C ALA A 353 -2.82 11.34 2.86
N ASP A 354 -2.82 11.48 4.20
CA ASP A 354 -1.62 11.39 5.04
C ASP A 354 -0.85 10.07 4.88
N GLY A 355 -1.54 8.96 4.62
CA GLY A 355 -0.93 7.66 4.32
C GLY A 355 -0.20 7.58 2.98
N LEU A 356 -0.35 8.59 2.10
CA LEU A 356 0.26 8.69 0.77
C LEU A 356 1.23 9.87 0.65
N ALA A 357 1.42 10.65 1.72
CA ALA A 357 2.26 11.85 1.76
C ALA A 357 3.75 11.50 1.82
N VAL A 358 4.33 11.08 0.71
CA VAL A 358 5.74 10.64 0.62
C VAL A 358 6.49 11.44 -0.43
N ALA A 359 7.71 11.83 -0.07
CA ALA A 359 8.57 12.61 -0.96
C ALA A 359 9.34 11.73 -1.97
N ARG A 360 9.68 10.50 -1.60
CA ARG A 360 10.47 9.55 -2.39
C ARG A 360 9.86 8.16 -2.32
N PRO A 361 9.92 7.36 -3.40
CA PRO A 361 9.46 5.99 -3.38
C PRO A 361 10.47 5.08 -2.65
N SER A 362 10.03 3.86 -2.34
CA SER A 362 10.88 2.79 -1.83
C SER A 362 12.12 2.57 -2.72
N ARG A 363 13.26 2.31 -2.06
CA ARG A 363 14.50 1.91 -2.75
C ARG A 363 14.38 0.53 -3.39
N PHE A 364 13.54 -0.31 -2.84
CA PHE A 364 13.32 -1.68 -3.26
C PHE A 364 12.23 -1.81 -4.34
N ILE A 365 11.05 -1.22 -4.10
CA ILE A 365 9.85 -1.48 -4.91
C ILE A 365 9.98 -0.99 -6.35
N GLY A 366 10.41 0.26 -6.56
CA GLY A 366 10.51 0.83 -7.91
C GLY A 366 11.35 -0.04 -8.85
N PRO A 367 12.62 -0.34 -8.52
CA PRO A 367 13.48 -1.17 -9.37
C PRO A 367 12.95 -2.59 -9.62
N VAL A 368 12.24 -3.18 -8.65
CA VAL A 368 11.79 -4.59 -8.73
C VAL A 368 10.44 -4.73 -9.40
N ILE A 369 9.47 -3.87 -9.08
CA ILE A 369 8.06 -4.05 -9.44
C ILE A 369 7.65 -3.23 -10.66
N SER A 370 8.42 -2.19 -11.05
CA SER A 370 8.06 -1.36 -12.21
C SER A 370 7.70 -2.15 -13.49
N PRO A 371 8.35 -3.30 -13.82
CA PRO A 371 7.96 -4.07 -15.00
C PRO A 371 6.56 -4.71 -14.92
N LEU A 372 5.97 -4.81 -13.72
CA LEU A 372 4.65 -5.38 -13.48
C LEU A 372 3.54 -4.32 -13.36
N ILE A 373 3.90 -3.04 -13.27
CA ILE A 373 2.94 -1.94 -13.10
C ILE A 373 2.39 -1.54 -14.46
N SER A 374 1.08 -1.64 -14.65
CA SER A 374 0.42 -1.33 -15.93
C SER A 374 0.19 0.16 -16.14
N GLY A 375 0.19 0.96 -15.08
CA GLY A 375 0.03 2.40 -15.21
C GLY A 375 0.04 3.14 -13.88
N PHE A 376 -0.05 4.46 -14.01
CA PHE A 376 -0.12 5.40 -12.91
C PHE A 376 -1.21 6.43 -13.15
N ALA A 377 -1.82 6.89 -12.05
CA ALA A 377 -2.71 8.04 -12.09
C ALA A 377 -2.45 8.95 -10.89
N THR A 378 -2.58 10.26 -11.07
CA THR A 378 -2.62 11.21 -9.95
C THR A 378 -4.01 11.80 -9.79
N VAL A 379 -4.38 12.10 -8.55
CA VAL A 379 -5.66 12.71 -8.18
C VAL A 379 -5.45 13.87 -7.22
N THR A 380 -6.31 14.88 -7.29
CA THR A 380 -6.23 16.03 -6.38
C THR A 380 -6.83 15.69 -5.01
N ASP A 381 -6.47 16.47 -4.00
CA ASP A 381 -7.04 16.35 -2.65
C ASP A 381 -8.56 16.55 -2.63
N GLU A 382 -9.07 17.40 -3.53
CA GLU A 382 -10.52 17.62 -3.67
C GLU A 382 -11.24 16.34 -4.09
N VAL A 383 -10.69 15.63 -5.07
CA VAL A 383 -11.25 14.34 -5.55
C VAL A 383 -11.16 13.28 -4.47
N ILE A 384 -10.01 13.20 -3.78
CA ILE A 384 -9.81 12.27 -2.66
C ILE A 384 -10.84 12.51 -1.55
N LYS A 385 -11.03 13.76 -1.12
CA LYS A 385 -11.99 14.12 -0.07
C LYS A 385 -13.43 13.88 -0.52
N ALA A 386 -13.79 14.26 -1.76
CA ALA A 386 -15.12 13.98 -2.31
C ALA A 386 -15.42 12.48 -2.35
N GLY A 387 -14.42 11.65 -2.62
CA GLY A 387 -14.52 10.18 -2.59
C GLY A 387 -14.97 9.63 -1.24
N VAL A 388 -14.57 10.26 -0.11
CA VAL A 388 -15.06 9.88 1.23
C VAL A 388 -16.58 10.07 1.32
N ALA A 389 -17.10 11.21 0.83
CA ALA A 389 -18.53 11.48 0.85
C ALA A 389 -19.31 10.56 -0.11
N VAL A 390 -18.75 10.23 -1.27
CA VAL A 390 -19.36 9.24 -2.19
C VAL A 390 -19.54 7.91 -1.48
N LEU A 391 -18.47 7.32 -0.92
CA LEU A 391 -18.54 6.01 -0.25
C LEU A 391 -19.46 6.02 0.96
N HIS A 392 -19.48 7.10 1.73
CA HIS A 392 -20.42 7.23 2.84
C HIS A 392 -21.87 7.22 2.36
N GLN A 393 -22.21 8.00 1.31
CA GLN A 393 -23.57 8.13 0.82
C GLN A 393 -24.08 6.90 0.08
N THR A 394 -23.23 6.23 -0.68
CA THR A 394 -23.62 5.13 -1.56
C THR A 394 -23.47 3.75 -0.92
N GLU A 395 -22.42 3.56 -0.15
CA GLU A 395 -22.05 2.24 0.42
C GLU A 395 -22.15 2.22 1.96
N GLY A 396 -22.37 3.37 2.61
CA GLY A 396 -22.40 3.47 4.08
C GLY A 396 -21.02 3.23 4.71
N LEU A 397 -19.93 3.57 3.98
CA LEU A 397 -18.56 3.30 4.40
C LEU A 397 -17.88 4.56 4.89
N ASP A 398 -17.35 4.48 6.12
CA ASP A 398 -16.52 5.52 6.73
C ASP A 398 -15.04 5.14 6.57
N VAL A 399 -14.34 5.85 5.69
CA VAL A 399 -12.93 5.59 5.36
C VAL A 399 -12.08 6.85 5.53
N GLU A 400 -10.76 6.68 5.66
CA GLU A 400 -9.82 7.80 5.63
C GLU A 400 -9.59 8.30 4.18
N PRO A 401 -9.18 9.57 3.99
CA PRO A 401 -8.95 10.13 2.65
C PRO A 401 -8.01 9.30 1.78
N SER A 402 -6.93 8.77 2.33
CA SER A 402 -5.98 7.93 1.59
C SER A 402 -6.61 6.72 0.90
N ALA A 403 -7.67 6.18 1.48
CA ALA A 403 -8.35 4.99 0.96
C ALA A 403 -9.15 5.26 -0.33
N THR A 404 -9.54 6.51 -0.58
CA THR A 404 -10.41 6.87 -1.71
C THR A 404 -9.67 7.32 -2.96
N ALA A 405 -8.32 7.39 -2.91
CA ALA A 405 -7.52 7.90 -4.02
C ALA A 405 -7.82 7.19 -5.35
N GLY A 406 -8.07 5.87 -5.32
CA GLY A 406 -8.38 5.08 -6.50
C GLY A 406 -9.83 5.18 -7.01
N LEU A 407 -10.75 5.79 -6.27
CA LEU A 407 -12.20 5.61 -6.49
C LEU A 407 -12.71 6.12 -7.84
N THR A 408 -12.23 7.27 -8.32
CA THR A 408 -12.67 7.88 -9.59
C THR A 408 -11.77 7.52 -10.77
N VAL A 409 -10.65 6.88 -10.52
CA VAL A 409 -9.63 6.58 -11.56
C VAL A 409 -10.12 5.58 -12.62
N PRO A 410 -11.02 4.60 -12.32
CA PRO A 410 -11.57 3.70 -13.33
C PRO A 410 -12.07 4.41 -14.58
N TRP A 411 -12.84 5.48 -14.44
CA TRP A 411 -13.42 6.23 -15.57
C TRP A 411 -12.34 6.87 -16.44
N ARG A 412 -11.33 7.51 -15.85
CA ARG A 412 -10.22 8.12 -16.57
C ARG A 412 -9.32 7.08 -17.26
N THR A 413 -9.16 5.91 -16.67
CA THR A 413 -8.33 4.84 -17.24
C THR A 413 -8.98 4.25 -18.48
N MET A 414 -10.30 4.09 -18.48
CA MET A 414 -11.03 3.54 -19.63
C MET A 414 -11.03 4.50 -20.83
N ASP A 415 -11.11 5.81 -20.62
CA ASP A 415 -10.98 6.79 -21.70
C ASP A 415 -9.63 6.61 -22.43
N HIS A 416 -8.54 6.50 -21.71
CA HIS A 416 -7.20 6.30 -22.29
C HIS A 416 -7.01 4.95 -22.99
N LEU A 417 -7.65 3.88 -22.49
CA LEU A 417 -7.60 2.55 -23.14
C LEU A 417 -8.43 2.53 -24.45
N GLY A 418 -9.50 3.32 -24.51
CA GLY A 418 -10.31 3.49 -25.73
C GLY A 418 -9.60 4.28 -26.83
N GLU A 419 -8.77 5.26 -26.48
CA GLU A 419 -8.04 6.10 -27.43
C GLU A 419 -6.78 5.41 -28.00
N GLY A 420 -6.13 4.53 -27.25
CA GLY A 420 -4.82 3.94 -27.57
C GLY A 420 -4.86 2.77 -28.58
N GLN A 421 -6.04 2.23 -28.94
CA GLN A 421 -6.17 1.14 -29.90
C GLN A 421 -6.51 1.58 -31.35
N GLY A 422 -6.39 2.85 -31.64
CA GLY A 422 -6.59 3.40 -32.98
C GLY A 422 -5.30 3.43 -33.82
N ASP A 423 -4.67 2.27 -34.06
CA ASP A 423 -3.55 2.17 -35.03
C ASP A 423 -4.00 2.11 -36.51
N GLY A 424 -5.25 2.39 -36.80
CA GLY A 424 -5.77 2.42 -38.18
C GLY A 424 -5.97 1.05 -38.84
N SER A 425 -5.75 -0.06 -38.16
CA SER A 425 -6.13 -1.40 -38.65
C SER A 425 -7.57 -1.72 -38.20
N GLY A 426 -8.52 -1.29 -39.04
CA GLY A 426 -9.95 -1.28 -38.73
C GLY A 426 -10.61 -2.66 -38.64
N ASP A 427 -10.31 -3.48 -37.65
CA ASP A 427 -11.07 -4.69 -37.35
C ASP A 427 -12.06 -4.60 -36.21
N GLY A 428 -12.15 -3.44 -35.51
CA GLY A 428 -13.21 -3.17 -34.54
C GLY A 428 -13.19 -4.03 -33.27
N SER A 429 -12.16 -4.85 -33.01
CA SER A 429 -12.13 -5.80 -31.88
C SER A 429 -11.62 -5.20 -30.56
N GLY A 430 -11.18 -3.94 -30.58
CA GLY A 430 -10.58 -3.29 -29.40
C GLY A 430 -11.56 -2.80 -28.32
N GLY A 431 -12.85 -2.67 -28.63
CA GLY A 431 -13.86 -2.12 -27.69
C GLY A 431 -14.52 -3.13 -26.77
N ASP A 432 -14.62 -4.38 -27.16
CA ASP A 432 -15.44 -5.37 -26.45
C ASP A 432 -14.75 -6.02 -25.24
N GLY A 433 -13.41 -6.06 -25.18
CA GLY A 433 -12.66 -6.71 -24.10
C GLY A 433 -12.85 -6.05 -22.72
N TRP A 434 -13.10 -4.75 -22.68
CA TRP A 434 -13.27 -4.01 -21.42
C TRP A 434 -14.70 -4.00 -20.89
N ALA A 435 -15.69 -4.40 -21.70
CA ALA A 435 -17.10 -4.49 -21.28
C ALA A 435 -17.28 -5.51 -20.12
N ASN A 436 -16.41 -6.52 -20.04
CA ASN A 436 -16.42 -7.54 -19.01
C ASN A 436 -15.37 -7.29 -17.92
N ALA A 437 -14.73 -6.11 -17.88
CA ALA A 437 -13.68 -5.82 -16.92
C ALA A 437 -14.23 -5.78 -15.49
N THR A 438 -13.44 -6.29 -14.56
CA THR A 438 -13.63 -6.06 -13.13
C THR A 438 -12.71 -4.92 -12.69
N HIS A 439 -13.30 -3.81 -12.23
CA HIS A 439 -12.57 -2.68 -11.67
C HIS A 439 -12.53 -2.82 -10.16
N LEU A 440 -11.35 -3.07 -9.60
CA LEU A 440 -11.17 -3.27 -8.17
C LEU A 440 -10.47 -2.05 -7.53
N VAL A 441 -11.20 -1.28 -6.76
CA VAL A 441 -10.64 -0.20 -5.94
C VAL A 441 -10.24 -0.76 -4.58
N TRP A 442 -8.99 -0.52 -4.20
CA TRP A 442 -8.45 -0.98 -2.92
C TRP A 442 -8.60 0.11 -1.85
N LEU A 443 -9.50 -0.09 -0.90
CA LEU A 443 -9.67 0.82 0.24
C LEU A 443 -8.63 0.49 1.30
N THR A 444 -7.72 1.40 1.59
CA THR A 444 -6.49 1.09 2.32
C THR A 444 -6.54 1.32 3.82
N GLY A 445 -7.52 2.07 4.34
CA GLY A 445 -7.61 2.34 5.77
C GLY A 445 -8.87 3.13 6.17
N GLY A 446 -9.22 3.08 7.45
CA GLY A 446 -10.37 3.84 7.96
C GLY A 446 -10.91 3.40 9.32
N ALA A 447 -11.01 2.09 9.60
CA ALA A 447 -11.73 1.60 10.77
C ALA A 447 -11.20 2.08 12.14
N MET A 448 -9.94 2.49 12.20
CA MET A 448 -9.35 3.00 13.45
C MET A 448 -9.51 4.52 13.62
N VAL A 449 -10.03 5.22 12.61
CA VAL A 449 -10.22 6.67 12.67
C VAL A 449 -11.33 7.01 13.67
N PRO A 450 -11.11 7.95 14.61
CA PRO A 450 -12.14 8.35 15.56
C PRO A 450 -13.37 8.97 14.87
N PRO A 451 -14.58 8.81 15.44
CA PRO A 451 -15.82 9.37 14.86
C PRO A 451 -15.74 10.85 14.53
N ALA A 452 -15.15 11.68 15.40
CA ALA A 452 -15.01 13.12 15.17
C ALA A 452 -14.12 13.46 13.96
N ASP A 453 -13.09 12.64 13.68
CA ASP A 453 -12.27 12.80 12.49
C ASP A 453 -13.01 12.35 11.23
N HIS A 454 -13.80 11.26 11.30
CA HIS A 454 -14.68 10.84 10.21
C HIS A 454 -15.73 11.90 9.86
N GLU A 455 -16.40 12.47 10.87
CA GLU A 455 -17.35 13.55 10.67
C GLU A 455 -16.72 14.76 9.95
N ARG A 456 -15.48 15.11 10.30
CA ARG A 456 -14.72 16.15 9.62
C ARG A 456 -14.40 15.79 8.18
N TYR A 457 -13.90 14.58 7.91
CA TYR A 457 -13.60 14.11 6.56
C TYR A 457 -14.86 14.10 5.69
N LEU A 458 -15.97 13.62 6.24
CA LEU A 458 -17.26 13.60 5.57
C LEU A 458 -17.75 15.03 5.24
N ALA A 459 -17.69 15.96 6.19
CA ALA A 459 -18.11 17.35 5.98
C ALA A 459 -17.29 18.01 4.86
N GLU A 460 -15.94 17.86 4.90
CA GLU A 460 -15.05 18.36 3.85
C GLU A 460 -15.36 17.72 2.49
N GLY A 461 -15.67 16.41 2.45
CA GLY A 461 -16.02 15.69 1.25
C GLY A 461 -17.36 16.14 0.63
N LEU A 462 -18.37 16.34 1.48
CA LEU A 462 -19.71 16.82 1.04
C LEU A 462 -19.64 18.19 0.35
N ASP A 463 -18.81 19.10 0.86
CA ASP A 463 -18.60 20.43 0.27
C ASP A 463 -17.91 20.35 -1.11
N LEU A 464 -17.20 19.26 -1.38
CA LEU A 464 -16.43 19.06 -2.61
C LEU A 464 -17.14 18.19 -3.66
N LEU A 465 -18.22 17.48 -3.30
CA LEU A 465 -18.98 16.64 -4.24
C LEU A 465 -19.36 17.34 -5.56
N PRO A 466 -19.78 18.63 -5.57
CA PRO A 466 -20.10 19.32 -6.82
C PRO A 466 -18.92 19.47 -7.78
N ARG A 467 -17.70 19.40 -7.27
CA ARG A 467 -16.47 19.53 -8.07
C ARG A 467 -16.06 18.23 -8.79
N LEU A 468 -16.65 17.09 -8.46
CA LEU A 468 -16.44 15.86 -9.23
C LEU A 468 -17.01 15.96 -10.66
N ASN A 469 -17.93 16.90 -10.91
CA ASN A 469 -18.60 17.12 -12.18
C ASN A 469 -17.86 18.13 -13.08
N SER A 470 -16.76 18.69 -12.64
CA SER A 470 -15.96 19.71 -13.33
C SER A 470 -14.59 19.19 -13.72
#